data_9c2b878c7a6cca46f200cc5eab0eeba8
#
_entry.id   9c2b878c7a6cca46f200cc5eab0eeba8
#
_cell.length_a   1.000
_cell.length_b   1.000
_cell.length_c   1.000
_cell.angle_alpha   90.00
_cell.angle_beta   90.00
_cell.angle_gamma   90.00
#
_symmetry.space_group_name_H-M   'P 1'
#
loop_
_entity.id
_entity.type
_entity.pdbx_description
1 polymer ?
#
loop_
_entity_poly.entity_id
_entity_poly.type
_entity_poly.pdbx_seq_one_letter_code
_entity_poly.pdbx_strand_id
1 'polypeptide(L)'
;MSIRPLIGIAAETISGDMHSGAFRYDWYMAIASYVRGVTNAGADPVILIPGSDPERMITMVDGLLLQGGKDISPSMYGEEKIPECGVNNLAEDEFHIALIKEAIRQKKPILGICRGLQIINVALGGTLCQHLPNQEHKHYDDYENPSHTISIVPGTKLASIFGDGELPVNSLHHQGIKQLSPSLKAAAYSPDGLIEAVEADGIIAVQCHPEALKERHREYQKLFDFFIDSCKIRT
;
A
#
# COMPACT_ATOMS: atom_id res chain seq x y z
N MET A 1 26.70 16.63 3.16
CA MET A 1 25.66 15.72 3.71
C MET A 1 24.71 15.42 2.57
N SER A 2 24.47 14.15 2.22
CA SER A 2 23.45 13.82 1.23
C SER A 2 22.08 14.21 1.78
N ILE A 3 21.28 14.90 0.99
CA ILE A 3 19.91 15.26 1.35
C ILE A 3 19.12 13.94 1.45
N ARG A 4 18.46 13.69 2.58
CA ARG A 4 17.59 12.53 2.75
C ARG A 4 16.31 12.76 1.95
N PRO A 5 15.80 11.76 1.19
CA PRO A 5 14.53 11.89 0.52
C PRO A 5 13.37 12.16 1.50
N LEU A 6 12.42 12.99 1.11
CA LEU A 6 11.18 13.24 1.86
C LEU A 6 10.07 12.35 1.29
N ILE A 7 9.51 11.47 2.11
CA ILE A 7 8.49 10.50 1.69
C ILE A 7 7.13 10.88 2.26
N GLY A 8 6.19 11.13 1.34
CA GLY A 8 4.79 11.33 1.69
C GLY A 8 4.12 10.00 2.03
N ILE A 9 3.63 9.85 3.26
CA ILE A 9 2.78 8.71 3.67
C ILE A 9 1.33 9.18 3.63
N ALA A 10 0.51 8.59 2.75
CA ALA A 10 -0.91 8.89 2.68
C ALA A 10 -1.60 8.47 3.99
N ALA A 11 -2.25 9.41 4.66
CA ALA A 11 -2.86 9.18 5.96
C ALA A 11 -4.08 8.29 5.88
N GLU A 12 -4.28 7.47 6.89
CA GLU A 12 -5.57 6.84 7.19
C GLU A 12 -6.38 7.74 8.14
N THR A 13 -7.68 7.88 7.89
CA THR A 13 -8.60 8.61 8.75
C THR A 13 -9.25 7.65 9.74
N ILE A 14 -9.10 7.89 11.03
CA ILE A 14 -9.80 7.14 12.08
C ILE A 14 -10.77 8.07 12.78
N SER A 15 -12.04 7.66 12.82
CA SER A 15 -13.08 8.34 13.60
C SER A 15 -13.33 7.61 14.89
N GLY A 16 -13.44 8.33 16.00
CA GLY A 16 -13.74 7.74 17.30
C GLY A 16 -14.34 8.76 18.26
N ASP A 17 -14.94 8.24 19.31
CA ASP A 17 -15.55 9.04 20.38
C ASP A 17 -14.57 9.16 21.54
N MET A 18 -14.42 10.38 22.07
CA MET A 18 -13.71 10.67 23.32
C MET A 18 -14.68 11.11 24.41
N HIS A 19 -14.32 10.87 25.67
CA HIS A 19 -15.09 11.27 26.84
C HIS A 19 -16.55 10.76 26.80
N SER A 20 -16.74 9.43 26.71
CA SER A 20 -18.06 8.78 26.79
C SER A 20 -19.05 9.22 25.71
N GLY A 21 -18.58 9.51 24.49
CA GLY A 21 -19.43 9.90 23.37
C GLY A 21 -19.82 11.37 23.32
N ALA A 22 -19.27 12.20 24.21
CA ALA A 22 -19.58 13.64 24.23
C ALA A 22 -18.97 14.40 23.03
N PHE A 23 -17.87 13.86 22.47
CA PHE A 23 -17.18 14.47 21.33
C PHE A 23 -16.70 13.40 20.36
N ARG A 24 -16.96 13.60 19.07
CA ARG A 24 -16.41 12.81 17.97
C ARG A 24 -15.23 13.53 17.36
N TYR A 25 -14.14 12.78 17.16
CA TYR A 25 -12.90 13.28 16.54
C TYR A 25 -12.51 12.41 15.36
N ASP A 26 -11.91 13.04 14.36
CA ASP A 26 -11.19 12.36 13.30
C ASP A 26 -9.69 12.55 13.51
N TRP A 27 -8.93 11.46 13.43
CA TRP A 27 -7.47 11.49 13.46
C TRP A 27 -6.94 11.10 12.08
N TYR A 28 -5.91 11.80 11.65
CA TYR A 28 -5.11 11.38 10.52
C TYR A 28 -3.85 10.72 11.04
N MET A 29 -3.56 9.48 10.60
CA MET A 29 -2.46 8.71 11.12
C MET A 29 -1.65 7.99 10.05
N ALA A 30 -0.37 7.80 10.37
CA ALA A 30 0.51 6.82 9.74
C ALA A 30 0.91 5.80 10.79
N ILE A 31 0.82 4.51 10.46
CA ILE A 31 1.21 3.42 11.36
C ILE A 31 2.73 3.43 11.54
N ALA A 32 3.20 3.33 12.78
CA ALA A 32 4.61 3.50 13.14
C ALA A 32 5.57 2.52 12.44
N SER A 33 5.11 1.31 12.07
CA SER A 33 5.93 0.34 11.33
C SER A 33 6.28 0.80 9.91
N TYR A 34 5.37 1.52 9.21
CA TYR A 34 5.69 2.17 7.92
C TYR A 34 6.68 3.31 8.10
N VAL A 35 6.47 4.15 9.11
CA VAL A 35 7.41 5.24 9.46
C VAL A 35 8.80 4.67 9.72
N ARG A 36 8.92 3.58 10.51
CA ARG A 36 10.20 2.89 10.74
C ARG A 36 10.79 2.28 9.46
N GLY A 37 9.97 1.72 8.56
CA GLY A 37 10.43 1.24 7.26
C GLY A 37 11.13 2.33 6.45
N VAL A 38 10.52 3.51 6.37
CA VAL A 38 11.06 4.68 5.67
C VAL A 38 12.33 5.22 6.35
N THR A 39 12.31 5.40 7.68
CA THR A 39 13.46 5.96 8.41
C THR A 39 14.66 5.03 8.41
N ASN A 40 14.45 3.71 8.52
CA ASN A 40 15.51 2.70 8.43
C ASN A 40 16.18 2.66 7.05
N ALA A 41 15.40 2.95 5.96
CA ALA A 41 15.93 3.08 4.61
C ALA A 41 16.65 4.42 4.37
N GLY A 42 16.73 5.31 5.36
CA GLY A 42 17.48 6.57 5.29
C GLY A 42 16.71 7.74 4.68
N ALA A 43 15.38 7.75 4.77
CA ALA A 43 14.51 8.84 4.33
C ALA A 43 13.76 9.48 5.51
N ASP A 44 13.15 10.65 5.27
CA ASP A 44 12.33 11.36 6.26
C ASP A 44 10.84 11.27 5.86
N PRO A 45 9.94 10.80 6.75
CA PRO A 45 8.52 10.68 6.46
C PRO A 45 7.76 11.97 6.77
N VAL A 46 6.74 12.28 5.95
CA VAL A 46 5.72 13.30 6.22
C VAL A 46 4.33 12.74 5.94
N ILE A 47 3.36 13.08 6.76
CA ILE A 47 1.97 12.58 6.60
C ILE A 47 1.23 13.51 5.65
N LEU A 48 0.64 12.95 4.59
CA LEU A 48 -0.23 13.64 3.65
C LEU A 48 -1.69 13.44 4.06
N ILE A 49 -2.38 14.51 4.44
CA ILE A 49 -3.71 14.46 5.03
C ILE A 49 -4.81 14.83 4.01
N PRO A 50 -5.98 14.15 4.02
CA PRO A 50 -7.13 14.51 3.22
C PRO A 50 -7.53 15.98 3.41
N GLY A 51 -8.01 16.62 2.34
CA GLY A 51 -8.34 18.05 2.32
C GLY A 51 -7.18 18.96 1.90
N SER A 52 -5.96 18.41 1.77
CA SER A 52 -4.83 19.14 1.18
C SER A 52 -4.89 19.08 -0.36
N ASP A 53 -4.18 20.00 -1.02
CA ASP A 53 -4.01 19.98 -2.47
C ASP A 53 -3.05 18.87 -2.91
N PRO A 54 -3.50 17.84 -3.65
CA PRO A 54 -2.67 16.70 -4.03
C PRO A 54 -1.44 17.09 -4.88
N GLU A 55 -1.59 18.05 -5.81
CA GLU A 55 -0.50 18.52 -6.66
C GLU A 55 0.62 19.11 -5.81
N ARG A 56 0.26 20.00 -4.89
CA ARG A 56 1.22 20.63 -4.00
C ARG A 56 1.88 19.60 -3.06
N MET A 57 1.09 18.68 -2.51
CA MET A 57 1.62 17.64 -1.61
C MET A 57 2.66 16.77 -2.32
N ILE A 58 2.37 16.30 -3.54
CA ILE A 58 3.29 15.47 -4.32
C ILE A 58 4.51 16.25 -4.79
N THR A 59 4.38 17.55 -5.10
CA THR A 59 5.51 18.40 -5.45
C THR A 59 6.54 18.52 -4.31
N MET A 60 6.08 18.49 -3.06
CA MET A 60 6.92 18.65 -1.87
C MET A 60 7.69 17.37 -1.50
N VAL A 61 7.30 16.20 -2.00
CA VAL A 61 7.89 14.91 -1.61
C VAL A 61 8.66 14.27 -2.75
N ASP A 62 9.57 13.35 -2.43
CA ASP A 62 10.39 12.61 -3.40
C ASP A 62 9.77 11.26 -3.78
N GLY A 63 8.84 10.75 -2.98
CA GLY A 63 8.09 9.52 -3.22
C GLY A 63 6.81 9.45 -2.41
N LEU A 64 5.87 8.58 -2.84
CA LEU A 64 4.58 8.37 -2.21
C LEU A 64 4.49 6.95 -1.65
N LEU A 65 4.17 6.80 -0.35
CA LEU A 65 3.85 5.54 0.29
C LEU A 65 2.36 5.50 0.61
N LEU A 66 1.68 4.45 0.13
CA LEU A 66 0.28 4.14 0.43
C LEU A 66 0.25 2.96 1.40
N GLN A 67 -0.16 3.21 2.63
CA GLN A 67 -0.21 2.20 3.69
C GLN A 67 -1.44 1.28 3.58
N GLY A 68 -1.45 0.20 4.37
CA GLY A 68 -2.64 -0.62 4.62
C GLY A 68 -3.74 0.17 5.32
N GLY A 69 -4.96 -0.35 5.32
CA GLY A 69 -6.09 0.34 5.94
C GLY A 69 -7.43 -0.33 5.64
N LYS A 70 -8.49 0.45 5.72
CA LYS A 70 -9.88 0.05 5.50
C LYS A 70 -10.16 -0.37 4.06
N ASP A 71 -11.30 -0.97 3.84
CA ASP A 71 -11.77 -1.31 2.50
C ASP A 71 -11.96 -0.07 1.62
N ILE A 72 -11.72 -0.25 0.33
CA ILE A 72 -11.96 0.80 -0.66
C ILE A 72 -13.45 0.82 -1.00
N SER A 73 -14.02 2.02 -1.12
CA SER A 73 -15.42 2.22 -1.50
C SER A 73 -15.72 1.58 -2.86
N PRO A 74 -16.65 0.60 -2.95
CA PRO A 74 -16.91 -0.12 -4.19
C PRO A 74 -17.36 0.77 -5.35
N SER A 75 -17.98 1.91 -5.06
CA SER A 75 -18.32 2.92 -6.07
C SER A 75 -17.11 3.44 -6.85
N MET A 76 -15.89 3.37 -6.28
CA MET A 76 -14.66 3.80 -6.95
C MET A 76 -14.26 2.90 -8.13
N TYR A 77 -14.76 1.66 -8.15
CA TYR A 77 -14.57 0.71 -9.26
C TYR A 77 -15.89 0.22 -9.88
N GLY A 78 -16.98 1.00 -9.71
CA GLY A 78 -18.25 0.82 -10.41
C GLY A 78 -19.11 -0.32 -9.87
N GLU A 79 -18.92 -0.74 -8.63
CA GLU A 79 -19.71 -1.80 -7.99
C GLU A 79 -20.57 -1.24 -6.84
N GLU A 80 -21.66 -1.94 -6.53
CA GLU A 80 -22.44 -1.72 -5.31
C GLU A 80 -21.78 -2.42 -4.13
N LYS A 81 -21.91 -1.83 -2.93
CA LYS A 81 -21.35 -2.41 -1.70
C LYS A 81 -22.11 -3.67 -1.31
N ILE A 82 -21.38 -4.78 -1.12
CA ILE A 82 -21.94 -6.02 -0.54
C ILE A 82 -21.88 -6.00 1.00
N PRO A 83 -22.67 -6.85 1.69
CA PRO A 83 -22.70 -6.89 3.17
C PRO A 83 -21.33 -7.20 3.80
N GLU A 84 -20.51 -8.02 3.16
CA GLU A 84 -19.19 -8.43 3.62
C GLU A 84 -18.11 -7.36 3.45
N CYS A 85 -18.36 -6.33 2.65
CA CYS A 85 -17.45 -5.20 2.51
C CYS A 85 -17.45 -4.39 3.81
N GLY A 86 -16.25 -4.18 4.35
CA GLY A 86 -16.03 -3.53 5.63
C GLY A 86 -16.27 -2.01 5.61
N VAL A 87 -15.69 -1.34 6.60
CA VAL A 87 -15.73 0.13 6.70
C VAL A 87 -14.90 0.73 5.57
N ASN A 88 -15.45 1.72 4.89
CA ASN A 88 -14.76 2.49 3.85
C ASN A 88 -14.94 4.00 4.09
N ASN A 89 -14.13 4.80 3.42
CA ASN A 89 -14.19 6.26 3.47
C ASN A 89 -13.96 6.84 2.07
N LEU A 90 -15.05 7.21 1.40
CA LEU A 90 -15.01 7.69 0.02
C LEU A 90 -14.10 8.92 -0.16
N ALA A 91 -14.15 9.87 0.76
CA ALA A 91 -13.33 11.09 0.66
C ALA A 91 -11.82 10.78 0.79
N GLU A 92 -11.46 9.79 1.62
CA GLU A 92 -10.09 9.30 1.75
C GLU A 92 -9.65 8.56 0.47
N ASP A 93 -10.53 7.72 -0.11
CA ASP A 93 -10.26 7.00 -1.35
C ASP A 93 -10.03 7.98 -2.52
N GLU A 94 -10.90 9.00 -2.66
CA GLU A 94 -10.77 10.06 -3.67
C GLU A 94 -9.44 10.82 -3.54
N PHE A 95 -9.07 11.17 -2.31
CA PHE A 95 -7.80 11.85 -2.03
C PHE A 95 -6.59 10.97 -2.38
N HIS A 96 -6.59 9.69 -1.98
CA HIS A 96 -5.49 8.77 -2.30
C HIS A 96 -5.38 8.53 -3.82
N ILE A 97 -6.51 8.42 -4.54
CA ILE A 97 -6.50 8.33 -6.01
C ILE A 97 -5.92 9.59 -6.65
N ALA A 98 -6.26 10.77 -6.12
CA ALA A 98 -5.69 12.03 -6.60
C ALA A 98 -4.17 12.10 -6.36
N LEU A 99 -3.68 11.68 -5.18
CA LEU A 99 -2.25 11.58 -4.90
C LEU A 99 -1.53 10.62 -5.86
N ILE A 100 -2.12 9.44 -6.14
CA ILE A 100 -1.55 8.45 -7.09
C ILE A 100 -1.42 9.05 -8.48
N LYS A 101 -2.51 9.63 -9.02
CA LYS A 101 -2.51 10.25 -10.35
C LYS A 101 -1.48 11.37 -10.46
N GLU A 102 -1.36 12.16 -9.42
CA GLU A 102 -0.41 13.25 -9.37
C GLU A 102 1.04 12.76 -9.24
N ALA A 103 1.30 11.72 -8.42
CA ALA A 103 2.61 11.10 -8.33
C ALA A 103 3.07 10.51 -9.68
N ILE A 104 2.16 9.86 -10.42
CA ILE A 104 2.44 9.36 -11.78
C ILE A 104 2.74 10.53 -12.72
N ARG A 105 1.95 11.60 -12.71
CA ARG A 105 2.15 12.80 -13.54
C ARG A 105 3.50 13.45 -13.29
N GLN A 106 3.91 13.56 -12.02
CA GLN A 106 5.18 14.14 -11.60
C GLN A 106 6.33 13.12 -11.61
N LYS A 107 6.07 11.86 -12.04
CA LYS A 107 7.04 10.78 -12.08
C LYS A 107 7.67 10.46 -10.72
N LYS A 108 6.96 10.65 -9.62
CA LYS A 108 7.42 10.27 -8.28
C LYS A 108 7.23 8.77 -8.06
N PRO A 109 8.22 8.06 -7.48
CA PRO A 109 8.06 6.66 -7.12
C PRO A 109 6.91 6.44 -6.13
N ILE A 110 6.21 5.31 -6.30
CA ILE A 110 5.08 4.91 -5.46
C ILE A 110 5.33 3.52 -4.89
N LEU A 111 5.21 3.38 -3.56
CA LEU A 111 5.12 2.11 -2.85
C LEU A 111 3.71 1.93 -2.31
N GLY A 112 3.03 0.83 -2.68
CA GLY A 112 1.74 0.45 -2.13
C GLY A 112 1.81 -0.82 -1.29
N ILE A 113 1.18 -0.83 -0.11
CA ILE A 113 1.17 -2.00 0.79
C ILE A 113 -0.28 -2.32 1.16
N CYS A 114 -0.72 -3.56 0.97
CA CYS A 114 -2.05 -4.09 1.23
C CYS A 114 -3.14 -3.24 0.56
N ARG A 115 -3.90 -2.43 1.30
CA ARG A 115 -4.83 -1.45 0.73
C ARG A 115 -4.16 -0.53 -0.28
N GLY A 116 -2.87 -0.19 -0.08
CA GLY A 116 -2.07 0.60 -1.02
C GLY A 116 -1.95 -0.03 -2.40
N LEU A 117 -1.76 -1.35 -2.49
CA LEU A 117 -1.80 -2.09 -3.77
C LEU A 117 -3.19 -2.00 -4.40
N GLN A 118 -4.23 -2.18 -3.61
CA GLN A 118 -5.61 -2.20 -4.07
C GLN A 118 -6.05 -0.84 -4.63
N ILE A 119 -5.75 0.25 -3.93
CA ILE A 119 -6.12 1.61 -4.37
C ILE A 119 -5.32 2.04 -5.62
N ILE A 120 -4.07 1.58 -5.78
CA ILE A 120 -3.30 1.78 -7.01
C ILE A 120 -3.99 1.08 -8.19
N ASN A 121 -4.42 -0.17 -8.01
CA ASN A 121 -5.14 -0.90 -9.05
C ASN A 121 -6.43 -0.17 -9.46
N VAL A 122 -7.23 0.27 -8.48
CA VAL A 122 -8.47 1.03 -8.72
C VAL A 122 -8.19 2.37 -9.39
N ALA A 123 -7.20 3.13 -8.93
CA ALA A 123 -6.82 4.43 -9.51
C ALA A 123 -6.46 4.34 -10.99
N LEU A 124 -5.97 3.17 -11.43
CA LEU A 124 -5.56 2.88 -12.80
C LEU A 124 -6.62 2.09 -13.61
N GLY A 125 -7.83 1.92 -13.06
CA GLY A 125 -9.00 1.35 -13.75
C GLY A 125 -9.19 -0.16 -13.56
N GLY A 126 -8.52 -0.76 -12.59
CA GLY A 126 -8.80 -2.14 -12.15
C GLY A 126 -9.95 -2.21 -11.15
N THR A 127 -10.35 -3.45 -10.76
CA THR A 127 -11.43 -3.72 -9.80
C THR A 127 -10.98 -4.67 -8.70
N LEU A 128 -11.78 -4.80 -7.64
CA LEU A 128 -11.47 -5.63 -6.48
C LEU A 128 -12.55 -6.71 -6.24
N CYS A 129 -12.13 -7.84 -5.68
CA CYS A 129 -13.01 -8.74 -4.95
C CYS A 129 -13.29 -8.09 -3.60
N GLN A 130 -14.55 -7.74 -3.34
CA GLN A 130 -14.94 -7.08 -2.09
C GLN A 130 -14.83 -8.02 -0.87
N HIS A 131 -14.85 -9.33 -1.10
CA HIS A 131 -14.65 -10.35 -0.07
C HIS A 131 -14.09 -11.62 -0.68
N LEU A 132 -12.94 -12.05 -0.21
CA LEU A 132 -12.33 -13.33 -0.55
C LEU A 132 -12.91 -14.41 0.37
N PRO A 133 -13.47 -15.52 -0.17
CA PRO A 133 -14.07 -16.57 0.65
C PRO A 133 -13.02 -17.37 1.43
N ASN A 134 -11.78 -17.41 0.91
CA ASN A 134 -10.69 -18.18 1.49
C ASN A 134 -10.18 -17.56 2.79
N GLN A 135 -10.02 -18.40 3.84
CA GLN A 135 -9.49 -17.99 5.13
C GLN A 135 -7.95 -17.86 5.14
N GLU A 136 -7.27 -18.37 4.12
CA GLU A 136 -5.80 -18.33 4.01
C GLU A 136 -5.21 -16.92 3.94
N HIS A 137 -6.06 -15.91 3.67
CA HIS A 137 -5.66 -14.50 3.63
C HIS A 137 -6.00 -13.71 4.91
N LYS A 138 -6.50 -14.38 5.98
CA LYS A 138 -7.07 -13.72 7.18
C LYS A 138 -6.35 -14.13 8.47
N HIS A 139 -5.03 -13.98 8.52
CA HIS A 139 -4.20 -14.35 9.67
C HIS A 139 -3.89 -13.14 10.57
N TYR A 140 -4.89 -12.65 11.29
CA TYR A 140 -4.76 -11.44 12.11
C TYR A 140 -4.02 -11.64 13.43
N ASP A 141 -3.90 -12.88 13.92
CA ASP A 141 -3.36 -13.18 15.25
C ASP A 141 -1.82 -13.20 15.30
N ASP A 142 -1.16 -13.44 14.16
CA ASP A 142 0.32 -13.52 14.07
C ASP A 142 0.84 -12.80 12.81
N TYR A 143 0.64 -11.50 12.76
CA TYR A 143 0.98 -10.68 11.59
C TYR A 143 2.49 -10.38 11.43
N GLU A 144 3.31 -10.71 12.42
CA GLU A 144 4.78 -10.56 12.36
C GLU A 144 5.49 -11.77 11.77
N ASN A 145 4.76 -12.86 11.51
CA ASN A 145 5.29 -14.07 10.90
C ASN A 145 4.60 -14.40 9.57
N PRO A 146 5.29 -15.09 8.65
CA PRO A 146 4.68 -15.58 7.42
C PRO A 146 3.55 -16.57 7.69
N SER A 147 2.45 -16.46 6.93
CA SER A 147 1.29 -17.37 7.00
C SER A 147 1.11 -18.21 5.75
N HIS A 148 1.60 -17.74 4.61
CA HIS A 148 1.62 -18.49 3.34
C HIS A 148 2.82 -18.09 2.48
N THR A 149 2.92 -18.65 1.29
CA THR A 149 4.01 -18.40 0.35
C THR A 149 3.44 -17.83 -0.96
N ILE A 150 4.09 -16.85 -1.54
CA ILE A 150 3.77 -16.32 -2.87
C ILE A 150 4.85 -16.69 -3.88
N SER A 151 4.46 -16.92 -5.14
CA SER A 151 5.38 -17.18 -6.25
C SER A 151 5.71 -15.89 -6.96
N ILE A 152 6.97 -15.48 -6.95
CA ILE A 152 7.46 -14.26 -7.60
C ILE A 152 7.61 -14.50 -9.10
N VAL A 153 7.11 -13.58 -9.92
CA VAL A 153 7.26 -13.62 -11.37
C VAL A 153 8.71 -13.22 -11.74
N PRO A 154 9.45 -14.07 -12.49
CA PRO A 154 10.82 -13.76 -12.88
C PRO A 154 10.95 -12.48 -13.71
N GLY A 155 12.05 -11.76 -13.52
CA GLY A 155 12.34 -10.52 -14.26
C GLY A 155 11.57 -9.29 -13.81
N THR A 156 10.83 -9.38 -12.69
CA THR A 156 10.14 -8.25 -12.06
C THR A 156 11.06 -7.48 -11.11
N LYS A 157 10.64 -6.27 -10.71
CA LYS A 157 11.31 -5.51 -9.64
C LYS A 157 11.31 -6.32 -8.33
N LEU A 158 10.18 -6.98 -8.02
CA LEU A 158 10.07 -7.82 -6.84
C LEU A 158 11.11 -8.95 -6.86
N ALA A 159 11.32 -9.59 -8.02
CA ALA A 159 12.38 -10.59 -8.21
C ALA A 159 13.79 -10.01 -8.01
N SER A 160 14.02 -8.77 -8.41
CA SER A 160 15.31 -8.10 -8.18
C SER A 160 15.58 -7.80 -6.70
N ILE A 161 14.53 -7.68 -5.89
CA ILE A 161 14.62 -7.39 -4.44
C ILE A 161 14.80 -8.66 -3.62
N PHE A 162 13.98 -9.70 -3.90
CA PHE A 162 13.90 -10.92 -3.07
C PHE A 162 14.48 -12.17 -3.73
N GLY A 163 14.80 -12.11 -5.02
CA GLY A 163 15.18 -13.25 -5.85
C GLY A 163 13.98 -13.85 -6.57
N ASP A 164 14.27 -14.73 -7.53
CA ASP A 164 13.24 -15.54 -8.19
C ASP A 164 12.77 -16.68 -7.27
N GLY A 165 11.50 -17.09 -7.43
CA GLY A 165 10.94 -18.26 -6.73
C GLY A 165 9.89 -17.89 -5.68
N GLU A 166 9.93 -18.58 -4.55
CA GLU A 166 8.92 -18.45 -3.51
C GLU A 166 9.37 -17.50 -2.39
N LEU A 167 8.43 -16.66 -1.93
CA LEU A 167 8.63 -15.76 -0.81
C LEU A 167 7.55 -16.02 0.25
N PRO A 168 7.91 -16.41 1.48
CA PRO A 168 6.98 -16.52 2.59
C PRO A 168 6.45 -15.13 2.96
N VAL A 169 5.12 -14.95 3.13
CA VAL A 169 4.52 -13.66 3.47
C VAL A 169 3.40 -13.80 4.51
N ASN A 170 3.12 -12.74 5.23
CA ASN A 170 1.94 -12.63 6.07
C ASN A 170 0.72 -12.21 5.25
N SER A 171 -0.48 -12.42 5.79
CA SER A 171 -1.73 -12.11 5.09
C SER A 171 -2.80 -11.64 6.06
N LEU A 172 -3.25 -10.39 5.89
CA LEU A 172 -4.20 -9.70 6.77
C LEU A 172 -5.26 -8.98 5.94
N HIS A 173 -5.79 -9.64 4.91
CA HIS A 173 -6.76 -9.00 4.02
C HIS A 173 -7.89 -9.95 3.66
N HIS A 174 -9.06 -9.40 3.40
CA HIS A 174 -10.21 -10.12 2.87
C HIS A 174 -10.66 -9.59 1.52
N GLN A 175 -9.97 -8.59 0.99
CA GLN A 175 -10.13 -8.07 -0.36
C GLN A 175 -8.86 -8.34 -1.18
N GLY A 176 -9.00 -8.37 -2.49
CA GLY A 176 -7.89 -8.55 -3.42
C GLY A 176 -8.23 -8.09 -4.83
N ILE A 177 -7.26 -8.11 -5.74
CA ILE A 177 -7.48 -7.73 -7.12
C ILE A 177 -8.41 -8.74 -7.80
N LYS A 178 -9.53 -8.25 -8.38
CA LYS A 178 -10.45 -9.01 -9.24
C LYS A 178 -10.06 -8.86 -10.70
N GLN A 179 -9.90 -7.63 -11.16
CA GLN A 179 -9.40 -7.31 -12.48
C GLN A 179 -8.19 -6.41 -12.37
N LEU A 180 -7.06 -6.88 -12.86
CA LEU A 180 -5.83 -6.09 -12.91
C LEU A 180 -5.98 -4.96 -13.93
N SER A 181 -5.59 -3.76 -13.53
CA SER A 181 -5.47 -2.63 -14.45
C SER A 181 -4.53 -2.97 -15.63
N PRO A 182 -4.87 -2.61 -16.87
CA PRO A 182 -3.98 -2.81 -18.02
C PRO A 182 -2.66 -2.01 -17.93
N SER A 183 -2.58 -1.03 -17.04
CA SER A 183 -1.38 -0.25 -16.78
C SER A 183 -0.42 -0.89 -15.77
N LEU A 184 -0.81 -2.02 -15.18
CA LEU A 184 -0.02 -2.75 -14.19
C LEU A 184 0.38 -4.13 -14.72
N LYS A 185 1.46 -4.68 -14.17
CA LYS A 185 1.88 -6.07 -14.37
C LYS A 185 1.85 -6.77 -13.02
N ALA A 186 1.34 -8.00 -13.00
CA ALA A 186 1.45 -8.85 -11.82
C ALA A 186 2.92 -9.24 -11.60
N ALA A 187 3.38 -9.14 -10.35
CA ALA A 187 4.74 -9.45 -9.94
C ALA A 187 4.82 -10.65 -8.99
N ALA A 188 3.71 -11.07 -8.39
CA ALA A 188 3.61 -12.31 -7.61
C ALA A 188 2.17 -12.81 -7.53
N TYR A 189 2.03 -14.11 -7.26
CA TYR A 189 0.75 -14.79 -7.07
C TYR A 189 0.79 -15.69 -5.83
N SER A 190 -0.32 -15.78 -5.12
CA SER A 190 -0.56 -16.81 -4.11
C SER A 190 -0.89 -18.17 -4.74
N PRO A 191 -0.86 -19.28 -3.99
CA PRO A 191 -1.18 -20.62 -4.52
C PRO A 191 -2.58 -20.76 -5.11
N ASP A 192 -3.55 -19.97 -4.64
CA ASP A 192 -4.92 -19.92 -5.16
C ASP A 192 -5.08 -19.00 -6.39
N GLY A 193 -3.97 -18.40 -6.86
CA GLY A 193 -3.91 -17.57 -8.06
C GLY A 193 -4.27 -16.10 -7.85
N LEU A 194 -4.46 -15.65 -6.59
CA LEU A 194 -4.66 -14.24 -6.30
C LEU A 194 -3.37 -13.45 -6.61
N ILE A 195 -3.52 -12.24 -7.15
CA ILE A 195 -2.40 -11.34 -7.39
C ILE A 195 -1.96 -10.73 -6.06
N GLU A 196 -0.71 -11.00 -5.67
CA GLU A 196 -0.10 -10.58 -4.40
C GLU A 196 0.91 -9.43 -4.54
N ALA A 197 1.36 -9.16 -5.77
CA ALA A 197 2.17 -8.00 -6.05
C ALA A 197 1.94 -7.49 -7.48
N VAL A 198 2.08 -6.17 -7.64
CA VAL A 198 1.99 -5.51 -8.95
C VAL A 198 3.10 -4.48 -9.11
N GLU A 199 3.45 -4.19 -10.38
CA GLU A 199 4.43 -3.17 -10.72
C GLU A 199 4.10 -2.44 -12.02
N ALA A 200 4.63 -1.23 -12.15
CA ALA A 200 4.70 -0.44 -13.38
C ALA A 200 5.92 0.48 -13.33
N ASP A 201 6.13 1.35 -14.32
CA ASP A 201 7.20 2.35 -14.23
C ASP A 201 6.97 3.27 -13.02
N GLY A 202 7.97 3.35 -12.14
CA GLY A 202 7.89 4.11 -10.89
C GLY A 202 6.96 3.52 -9.81
N ILE A 203 6.29 2.37 -10.02
CA ILE A 203 5.35 1.77 -9.08
C ILE A 203 5.83 0.37 -8.69
N ILE A 204 5.75 0.06 -7.39
CA ILE A 204 5.80 -1.28 -6.84
C ILE A 204 4.78 -1.38 -5.72
N ALA A 205 4.00 -2.47 -5.68
CA ALA A 205 3.04 -2.67 -4.60
C ALA A 205 2.88 -4.15 -4.27
N VAL A 206 2.65 -4.44 -2.99
CA VAL A 206 2.48 -5.79 -2.44
C VAL A 206 1.22 -5.88 -1.59
N GLN A 207 0.57 -7.05 -1.59
CA GLN A 207 -0.63 -7.29 -0.80
C GLN A 207 -0.31 -7.66 0.66
N CYS A 208 0.84 -8.29 0.89
CA CYS A 208 1.35 -8.61 2.23
C CYS A 208 1.80 -7.35 3.00
N HIS A 209 2.19 -7.54 4.26
CA HIS A 209 2.62 -6.48 5.17
C HIS A 209 4.12 -6.58 5.52
N PRO A 210 5.04 -6.15 4.62
CA PRO A 210 6.48 -6.17 4.87
C PRO A 210 6.89 -5.28 6.04
N GLU A 211 6.11 -4.22 6.35
CA GLU A 211 6.35 -3.34 7.50
C GLU A 211 6.16 -4.04 8.85
N ALA A 212 5.38 -5.10 8.89
CA ALA A 212 5.23 -5.94 10.07
C ALA A 212 6.28 -7.05 10.10
N LEU A 213 6.47 -7.75 8.98
CA LEU A 213 7.43 -8.85 8.85
C LEU A 213 8.86 -8.42 9.19
N LYS A 214 9.31 -7.23 8.77
CA LYS A 214 10.69 -6.76 8.98
C LYS A 214 11.11 -6.64 10.45
N GLU A 215 10.16 -6.61 11.37
CA GLU A 215 10.47 -6.54 12.81
C GLU A 215 11.15 -7.84 13.28
N ARG A 216 10.79 -8.99 12.71
CA ARG A 216 11.41 -10.31 12.98
C ARG A 216 12.26 -10.83 11.81
N HIS A 217 11.95 -10.44 10.58
CA HIS A 217 12.53 -10.93 9.33
C HIS A 217 13.12 -9.74 8.55
N ARG A 218 14.36 -9.39 8.85
CA ARG A 218 15.02 -8.15 8.35
C ARG A 218 15.08 -8.03 6.83
N GLU A 219 15.00 -9.13 6.11
CA GLU A 219 15.00 -9.16 4.64
C GLU A 219 13.85 -8.36 4.03
N TYR A 220 12.71 -8.20 4.71
CA TYR A 220 11.57 -7.42 4.21
C TYR A 220 11.82 -5.91 4.23
N GLN A 221 12.84 -5.43 4.96
CA GLN A 221 13.30 -4.05 4.87
C GLN A 221 13.79 -3.70 3.46
N LYS A 222 14.28 -4.67 2.68
CA LYS A 222 14.79 -4.46 1.31
C LYS A 222 13.76 -3.81 0.37
N LEU A 223 12.45 -4.03 0.60
CA LEU A 223 11.41 -3.37 -0.20
C LEU A 223 11.40 -1.85 0.03
N PHE A 224 11.54 -1.42 1.27
CA PHE A 224 11.66 0.01 1.61
C PHE A 224 12.97 0.59 1.09
N ASP A 225 14.08 -0.15 1.23
CA ASP A 225 15.39 0.28 0.73
C ASP A 225 15.36 0.51 -0.78
N PHE A 226 14.79 -0.43 -1.55
CA PHE A 226 14.58 -0.30 -2.99
C PHE A 226 13.72 0.91 -3.37
N PHE A 227 12.60 1.11 -2.65
CA PHE A 227 11.72 2.26 -2.88
C PHE A 227 12.45 3.59 -2.62
N ILE A 228 13.16 3.70 -1.49
CA ILE A 228 13.90 4.93 -1.14
C ILE A 228 15.05 5.19 -2.13
N ASP A 229 15.76 4.15 -2.58
CA ASP A 229 16.80 4.30 -3.59
C ASP A 229 16.24 4.82 -4.92
N SER A 230 15.01 4.38 -5.29
CA SER A 230 14.30 4.89 -6.47
C SER A 230 13.96 6.38 -6.35
N CYS A 231 13.77 6.90 -5.13
CA CYS A 231 13.50 8.31 -4.86
C CYS A 231 14.76 9.20 -4.98
N LYS A 232 15.96 8.64 -4.76
CA LYS A 232 17.26 9.36 -4.83
C LYS A 232 17.73 9.66 -6.26
N ILE A 233 17.33 8.84 -7.23
CA ILE A 233 17.87 8.88 -8.62
C ILE A 233 17.33 10.07 -9.44
N ARG A 234 16.35 10.80 -8.95
CA ARG A 234 15.60 11.82 -9.73
C ARG A 234 15.86 13.28 -9.33
N THR A 235 16.92 13.56 -8.57
CA THR A 235 17.37 14.93 -8.23
C THR A 235 18.26 15.54 -9.31
#